data_03f4697e2966fc307925ec0f9f6c8ba4
#
_entry.id   03f4697e2966fc307925ec0f9f6c8ba4
#
_cell.length_a   1.000
_cell.length_b   1.000
_cell.length_c   1.000
_cell.angle_alpha   90.00
_cell.angle_beta   90.00
_cell.angle_gamma   90.00
#
_symmetry.space_group_name_H-M   'P 1'
#
loop_
_entity.id
_entity.type
_entity.pdbx_description
1 polymer ?
#
loop_
_entity_poly.entity_id
_entity_poly.type
_entity_poly.pdbx_seq_one_letter_code
_entity_poly.pdbx_strand_id
1 'polypeptide(L)'
;MSKTTEFIKIGDRLVIKPQGADYDLIPGKVYDLSYDRYACDDIFKENGELSLPTKIYTSKKDEFFKKRVLTYFNNAFTDTTGVMLAGTKGTGKTIMAKVLAKESNLPIIIVDPQYPEHRLIKYFKQISTPVCILFDEVDKSFDTEKMLDFLDGLQKTSKKLVIMTCNNLHKVSEYLQDRCSRIRYLRKYTTDDNLEFLDILINDMGIKNVEEVSKFCRENIKLLSMDNIVAFLNEVKMLEDEDTTLDEIISVMNIEHVQPKGVSSEEEPIDENDKDDEDDFDIEPIDYDDYDD
;
A
#
# COMPACT_ATOMS: atom_id res chain seq x y z
N MET A 1 -19.22 -42.42 -15.98
CA MET A 1 -19.68 -41.25 -16.74
C MET A 1 -20.11 -40.20 -15.72
N SER A 2 -19.34 -39.14 -15.52
CA SER A 2 -19.69 -38.02 -14.64
C SER A 2 -20.91 -37.32 -15.26
N LYS A 3 -22.00 -37.18 -14.50
CA LYS A 3 -23.14 -36.37 -14.92
C LYS A 3 -22.66 -34.91 -14.98
N THR A 4 -22.51 -34.38 -16.17
CA THR A 4 -22.29 -32.94 -16.38
C THR A 4 -23.54 -32.22 -15.90
N THR A 5 -23.43 -31.52 -14.79
CA THR A 5 -24.51 -30.65 -14.29
C THR A 5 -24.64 -29.46 -15.24
N GLU A 6 -25.80 -29.33 -15.89
CA GLU A 6 -26.10 -28.25 -16.84
C GLU A 6 -26.45 -26.91 -16.12
N PHE A 7 -26.78 -26.98 -14.83
CA PHE A 7 -27.24 -25.84 -14.04
C PHE A 7 -26.43 -25.62 -12.78
N ILE A 8 -26.22 -24.34 -12.44
CA ILE A 8 -25.68 -23.88 -11.15
C ILE A 8 -26.84 -23.27 -10.36
N LYS A 9 -26.97 -23.61 -9.08
CA LYS A 9 -27.94 -22.96 -8.18
C LYS A 9 -27.27 -21.81 -7.47
N ILE A 10 -27.78 -20.60 -7.68
CA ILE A 10 -27.31 -19.37 -7.01
C ILE A 10 -28.48 -18.83 -6.17
N GLY A 11 -28.45 -19.07 -4.86
CA GLY A 11 -29.60 -18.83 -3.98
C GLY A 11 -30.79 -19.67 -4.43
N ASP A 12 -31.92 -19.03 -4.75
CA ASP A 12 -33.15 -19.69 -5.28
C ASP A 12 -33.20 -19.75 -6.80
N ARG A 13 -32.18 -19.22 -7.50
CA ARG A 13 -32.14 -19.22 -8.98
C ARG A 13 -31.32 -20.38 -9.51
N LEU A 14 -31.80 -20.96 -10.60
CA LEU A 14 -31.05 -21.91 -11.43
C LEU A 14 -30.51 -21.16 -12.65
N VAL A 15 -29.20 -21.23 -12.88
CA VAL A 15 -28.51 -20.60 -14.01
C VAL A 15 -27.86 -21.70 -14.83
N ILE A 16 -27.93 -21.61 -16.15
CA ILE A 16 -27.24 -22.53 -17.07
C ILE A 16 -25.73 -22.36 -16.80
N LYS A 17 -25.04 -23.47 -16.57
CA LYS A 17 -23.59 -23.50 -16.34
C LYS A 17 -22.89 -23.20 -17.68
N PRO A 18 -22.12 -22.09 -17.77
CA PRO A 18 -21.31 -21.84 -18.96
C PRO A 18 -20.26 -22.93 -19.17
N GLN A 19 -19.89 -23.20 -20.41
CA GLN A 19 -18.77 -24.11 -20.70
C GLN A 19 -17.47 -23.56 -20.11
N GLY A 20 -16.72 -24.45 -19.44
CA GLY A 20 -15.46 -24.05 -18.78
C GLY A 20 -15.66 -23.23 -17.47
N ALA A 21 -16.85 -23.35 -16.85
CA ALA A 21 -17.19 -22.58 -15.64
C ALA A 21 -16.50 -23.07 -14.34
N ASP A 22 -15.76 -24.17 -14.39
CA ASP A 22 -14.99 -24.65 -13.24
C ASP A 22 -13.58 -24.03 -13.29
N TYR A 23 -13.29 -23.19 -12.32
CA TYR A 23 -11.99 -22.58 -12.18
C TYR A 23 -11.60 -22.52 -10.70
N ASP A 24 -10.46 -23.12 -10.37
CA ASP A 24 -9.89 -23.05 -9.04
C ASP A 24 -8.82 -21.94 -8.99
N LEU A 25 -8.82 -21.18 -7.91
CA LEU A 25 -7.79 -20.16 -7.70
C LEU A 25 -6.41 -20.83 -7.56
N ILE A 26 -5.46 -20.39 -8.37
CA ILE A 26 -4.12 -20.99 -8.46
C ILE A 26 -3.18 -20.31 -7.45
N PRO A 27 -2.50 -21.06 -6.57
CA PRO A 27 -1.50 -20.51 -5.68
C PRO A 27 -0.39 -19.74 -6.43
N GLY A 28 -0.03 -18.56 -5.91
CA GLY A 28 0.97 -17.68 -6.52
C GLY A 28 0.46 -16.79 -7.66
N LYS A 29 -0.72 -17.06 -8.21
CA LYS A 29 -1.36 -16.18 -9.20
C LYS A 29 -2.03 -14.99 -8.53
N VAL A 30 -2.08 -13.88 -9.27
CA VAL A 30 -2.71 -12.62 -8.85
C VAL A 30 -4.06 -12.47 -9.52
N TYR A 31 -5.01 -12.01 -8.73
CA TYR A 31 -6.37 -11.72 -9.15
C TYR A 31 -6.72 -10.30 -8.69
N ASP A 32 -7.31 -9.51 -9.56
CA ASP A 32 -7.80 -8.18 -9.23
C ASP A 32 -9.29 -8.25 -8.94
N LEU A 33 -9.69 -7.70 -7.79
CA LEU A 33 -11.09 -7.51 -7.41
C LEU A 33 -11.45 -6.04 -7.58
N SER A 34 -12.33 -5.75 -8.52
CA SER A 34 -12.86 -4.41 -8.78
C SER A 34 -14.39 -4.43 -8.86
N TYR A 35 -15.01 -3.26 -8.99
CA TYR A 35 -16.45 -3.13 -9.06
C TYR A 35 -16.87 -2.27 -10.25
N ASP A 36 -17.71 -2.85 -11.10
CA ASP A 36 -18.36 -2.10 -12.18
C ASP A 36 -19.60 -1.37 -11.65
N ARG A 37 -19.50 -0.04 -11.55
CA ARG A 37 -20.60 0.80 -11.05
C ARG A 37 -21.80 0.85 -12.02
N TYR A 38 -21.57 0.66 -13.31
CA TYR A 38 -22.64 0.68 -14.33
C TYR A 38 -23.39 -0.64 -14.37
N ALA A 39 -22.67 -1.76 -14.37
CA ALA A 39 -23.28 -3.08 -14.30
C ALA A 39 -23.73 -3.47 -12.90
N CYS A 40 -23.33 -2.72 -11.86
CA CYS A 40 -23.54 -3.03 -10.45
C CYS A 40 -23.04 -4.43 -10.05
N ASP A 41 -21.91 -4.87 -10.63
CA ASP A 41 -21.39 -6.22 -10.46
C ASP A 41 -19.92 -6.25 -10.04
N ASP A 42 -19.53 -7.33 -9.37
CA ASP A 42 -18.17 -7.58 -8.96
C ASP A 42 -17.38 -8.13 -10.14
N ILE A 43 -16.24 -7.48 -10.46
CA ILE A 43 -15.32 -7.93 -11.49
C ILE A 43 -14.14 -8.60 -10.81
N PHE A 44 -13.93 -9.87 -11.13
CA PHE A 44 -12.80 -10.64 -10.62
C PHE A 44 -12.02 -11.23 -11.81
N LYS A 45 -10.76 -10.81 -11.97
CA LYS A 45 -9.94 -11.16 -13.14
C LYS A 45 -8.56 -11.66 -12.71
N GLU A 46 -8.06 -12.67 -13.40
CA GLU A 46 -6.65 -13.08 -13.28
C GLU A 46 -5.75 -11.99 -13.90
N ASN A 47 -4.73 -11.56 -13.14
CA ASN A 47 -3.75 -10.53 -13.54
C ASN A 47 -2.30 -11.07 -13.51
N GLY A 48 -2.12 -12.35 -13.78
CA GLY A 48 -0.78 -12.95 -13.92
C GLY A 48 -0.02 -13.14 -12.62
N GLU A 49 1.14 -12.51 -12.47
CA GLU A 49 2.03 -12.68 -11.32
C GLU A 49 2.40 -11.33 -10.69
N LEU A 50 2.75 -11.35 -9.40
CA LEU A 50 3.22 -10.13 -8.71
C LEU A 50 4.50 -9.60 -9.34
N SER A 51 4.44 -8.34 -9.77
CA SER A 51 5.64 -7.62 -10.17
C SER A 51 6.46 -7.24 -8.92
N LEU A 52 7.67 -7.74 -8.86
CA LEU A 52 8.66 -7.43 -7.83
C LEU A 52 9.96 -6.93 -8.51
N PRO A 53 10.72 -6.06 -7.86
CA PRO A 53 12.05 -5.67 -8.34
C PRO A 53 12.98 -6.89 -8.46
N THR A 54 13.92 -6.83 -9.40
CA THR A 54 14.92 -7.89 -9.59
C THR A 54 15.76 -8.11 -8.34
N LYS A 55 16.06 -7.04 -7.60
CA LYS A 55 16.78 -7.09 -6.33
C LYS A 55 15.93 -6.49 -5.23
N ILE A 56 15.77 -7.22 -4.14
CA ILE A 56 15.01 -6.81 -2.97
C ILE A 56 15.95 -6.77 -1.78
N TYR A 57 16.01 -5.62 -1.13
CA TYR A 57 16.77 -5.45 0.11
C TYR A 57 15.84 -5.70 1.29
N THR A 58 16.25 -6.58 2.20
CA THR A 58 15.49 -6.93 3.39
C THR A 58 16.36 -6.80 4.63
N SER A 59 15.84 -6.12 5.66
CA SER A 59 16.50 -6.02 6.95
C SER A 59 16.36 -7.32 7.76
N LYS A 60 17.21 -7.50 8.78
CA LYS A 60 17.03 -8.59 9.74
C LYS A 60 15.67 -8.53 10.45
N LYS A 61 15.16 -7.31 10.69
CA LYS A 61 13.82 -7.10 11.26
C LYS A 61 12.73 -7.60 10.32
N ASP A 62 12.86 -7.32 9.02
CA ASP A 62 11.90 -7.73 8.01
C ASP A 62 11.90 -9.24 7.79
N GLU A 63 13.08 -9.87 7.76
CA GLU A 63 13.19 -11.32 7.69
C GLU A 63 12.56 -12.01 8.92
N PHE A 64 12.81 -11.48 10.11
CA PHE A 64 12.18 -11.99 11.33
C PHE A 64 10.67 -11.81 11.29
N PHE A 65 10.19 -10.62 10.91
CA PHE A 65 8.77 -10.29 10.78
C PHE A 65 8.06 -11.25 9.82
N LYS A 66 8.58 -11.38 8.61
CA LYS A 66 8.09 -12.29 7.56
C LYS A 66 8.00 -13.73 8.06
N LYS A 67 9.09 -14.24 8.63
CA LYS A 67 9.13 -15.58 9.21
C LYS A 67 8.04 -15.78 10.27
N ARG A 68 7.83 -14.82 11.17
CA ARG A 68 6.82 -14.91 12.22
C ARG A 68 5.40 -14.91 11.66
N VAL A 69 5.11 -14.01 10.71
CA VAL A 69 3.79 -13.94 10.06
C VAL A 69 3.46 -15.27 9.38
N LEU A 70 4.35 -15.77 8.52
CA LEU A 70 4.10 -16.98 7.75
C LEU A 70 4.05 -18.24 8.64
N THR A 71 4.94 -18.34 9.62
CA THR A 71 4.90 -19.47 10.59
C THR A 71 3.58 -19.48 11.36
N TYR A 72 3.14 -18.33 11.86
CA TYR A 72 1.87 -18.25 12.57
C TYR A 72 0.70 -18.61 11.66
N PHE A 73 0.62 -17.96 10.49
CA PHE A 73 -0.45 -18.22 9.52
C PHE A 73 -0.56 -19.69 9.16
N ASN A 74 0.56 -20.37 8.93
CA ASN A 74 0.57 -21.79 8.55
C ASN A 74 0.11 -22.71 9.69
N ASN A 75 0.44 -22.39 10.92
CA ASN A 75 0.19 -23.26 12.09
C ASN A 75 -1.01 -22.85 12.95
N ALA A 76 -1.55 -21.65 12.77
CA ALA A 76 -2.66 -21.17 13.58
C ALA A 76 -3.97 -21.83 13.20
N PHE A 77 -4.79 -22.05 14.24
CA PHE A 77 -6.16 -22.54 14.10
C PHE A 77 -7.16 -21.41 13.73
N THR A 78 -6.70 -20.16 13.72
CA THR A 78 -7.54 -19.00 13.38
C THR A 78 -7.69 -18.87 11.89
N ASP A 79 -8.86 -18.49 11.46
CA ASP A 79 -9.22 -18.45 10.03
C ASP A 79 -8.66 -17.21 9.31
N THR A 80 -8.44 -16.11 10.05
CA THR A 80 -7.92 -14.86 9.48
C THR A 80 -6.71 -14.34 10.24
N THR A 81 -5.67 -13.93 9.50
CA THR A 81 -4.48 -13.28 10.05
C THR A 81 -4.32 -11.91 9.40
N GLY A 82 -4.52 -10.85 10.18
CA GLY A 82 -4.30 -9.47 9.74
C GLY A 82 -2.85 -9.03 9.94
N VAL A 83 -2.30 -8.38 8.94
CA VAL A 83 -0.95 -7.81 8.90
C VAL A 83 -1.06 -6.35 8.45
N MET A 84 -0.45 -5.43 9.18
CA MET A 84 -0.35 -4.02 8.83
C MET A 84 1.11 -3.60 8.65
N LEU A 85 1.41 -2.99 7.52
CA LEU A 85 2.72 -2.39 7.21
C LEU A 85 2.53 -0.88 7.16
N ALA A 86 3.03 -0.17 8.17
CA ALA A 86 2.81 1.26 8.35
C ALA A 86 4.12 2.06 8.25
N GLY A 87 4.08 3.27 7.71
CA GLY A 87 5.24 4.18 7.66
C GLY A 87 5.19 5.13 6.46
N THR A 88 6.12 6.06 6.37
CA THR A 88 6.18 7.06 5.30
C THR A 88 6.32 6.43 3.91
N LYS A 89 6.02 7.19 2.85
CA LYS A 89 6.21 6.76 1.46
C LYS A 89 7.67 6.39 1.19
N GLY A 90 7.90 5.44 0.26
CA GLY A 90 9.25 5.03 -0.15
C GLY A 90 10.04 4.21 0.89
N THR A 91 9.40 3.68 1.94
CA THR A 91 10.05 2.85 2.97
C THR A 91 9.92 1.33 2.73
N GLY A 92 9.49 0.90 1.54
CA GLY A 92 9.46 -0.51 1.16
C GLY A 92 8.20 -1.29 1.58
N LYS A 93 7.17 -0.66 2.18
CA LYS A 93 5.93 -1.33 2.63
C LYS A 93 5.26 -2.19 1.57
N THR A 94 4.99 -1.61 0.40
CA THR A 94 4.33 -2.31 -0.71
C THR A 94 5.19 -3.46 -1.25
N ILE A 95 6.51 -3.31 -1.25
CA ILE A 95 7.44 -4.40 -1.61
C ILE A 95 7.33 -5.54 -0.60
N MET A 96 7.38 -5.23 0.70
CA MET A 96 7.24 -6.25 1.75
C MET A 96 5.86 -6.92 1.72
N ALA A 97 4.78 -6.18 1.46
CA ALA A 97 3.44 -6.74 1.28
C ALA A 97 3.41 -7.78 0.16
N LYS A 98 4.01 -7.44 -1.00
CA LYS A 98 4.13 -8.34 -2.15
C LYS A 98 5.02 -9.54 -1.85
N VAL A 99 6.12 -9.37 -1.13
CA VAL A 99 7.02 -10.46 -0.71
C VAL A 99 6.28 -11.44 0.20
N LEU A 100 5.58 -10.94 1.23
CA LEU A 100 4.76 -11.76 2.12
C LEU A 100 3.67 -12.52 1.35
N ALA A 101 2.99 -11.85 0.44
CA ALA A 101 1.95 -12.46 -0.38
C ALA A 101 2.53 -13.59 -1.24
N LYS A 102 3.64 -13.34 -1.93
CA LYS A 102 4.31 -14.34 -2.78
C LYS A 102 4.79 -15.55 -1.98
N GLU A 103 5.44 -15.32 -0.83
CA GLU A 103 5.97 -16.38 0.02
C GLU A 103 4.87 -17.15 0.79
N SER A 104 3.66 -16.61 0.88
CA SER A 104 2.51 -17.33 1.46
C SER A 104 2.08 -18.53 0.62
N ASN A 105 2.47 -18.56 -0.65
CA ASN A 105 2.06 -19.56 -1.64
C ASN A 105 0.54 -19.74 -1.74
N LEU A 106 -0.21 -18.64 -1.57
CA LEU A 106 -1.67 -18.59 -1.72
C LEU A 106 -2.04 -17.90 -3.04
N PRO A 107 -3.27 -18.11 -3.55
CA PRO A 107 -3.85 -17.18 -4.52
C PRO A 107 -3.90 -15.79 -3.92
N ILE A 108 -3.47 -14.77 -4.68
CA ILE A 108 -3.32 -13.40 -4.20
C ILE A 108 -4.43 -12.55 -4.81
N ILE A 109 -5.22 -11.90 -3.98
CA ILE A 109 -6.31 -11.01 -4.41
C ILE A 109 -5.94 -9.58 -4.06
N ILE A 110 -5.78 -8.73 -5.06
CA ILE A 110 -5.58 -7.30 -4.91
C ILE A 110 -6.93 -6.62 -4.99
N VAL A 111 -7.29 -5.86 -3.97
CA VAL A 111 -8.56 -5.15 -3.91
C VAL A 111 -8.39 -3.75 -4.46
N ASP A 112 -9.19 -3.40 -5.47
CA ASP A 112 -9.20 -2.05 -6.05
C ASP A 112 -9.60 -1.02 -4.97
N PRO A 113 -8.89 0.12 -4.87
CA PRO A 113 -9.22 1.20 -3.94
C PRO A 113 -10.64 1.74 -4.03
N GLN A 114 -11.30 1.58 -5.17
CA GLN A 114 -12.66 2.01 -5.41
C GLN A 114 -13.72 0.91 -5.18
N TYR A 115 -13.28 -0.28 -4.72
CA TYR A 115 -14.21 -1.36 -4.41
C TYR A 115 -15.09 -1.01 -3.20
N PRO A 116 -16.42 -1.17 -3.26
CA PRO A 116 -17.32 -0.79 -2.17
C PRO A 116 -17.09 -1.65 -0.92
N GLU A 117 -16.67 -1.05 0.19
CA GLU A 117 -16.29 -1.78 1.42
C GLU A 117 -17.45 -2.62 1.98
N HIS A 118 -18.69 -2.15 1.88
CA HIS A 118 -19.86 -2.90 2.37
C HIS A 118 -20.07 -4.25 1.64
N ARG A 119 -19.45 -4.45 0.47
CA ARG A 119 -19.50 -5.70 -0.29
C ARG A 119 -18.38 -6.67 0.10
N LEU A 120 -17.26 -6.19 0.66
CA LEU A 120 -16.08 -7.00 0.97
C LEU A 120 -16.42 -8.26 1.77
N ILE A 121 -17.14 -8.11 2.90
CA ILE A 121 -17.50 -9.24 3.75
C ILE A 121 -18.30 -10.28 2.98
N LYS A 122 -19.32 -9.83 2.23
CA LYS A 122 -20.20 -10.72 1.48
C LYS A 122 -19.41 -11.46 0.39
N TYR A 123 -18.53 -10.76 -0.30
CA TYR A 123 -17.71 -11.32 -1.36
C TYR A 123 -16.74 -12.38 -0.82
N PHE A 124 -15.91 -12.02 0.16
CA PHE A 124 -14.88 -12.92 0.67
C PHE A 124 -15.41 -14.09 1.50
N LYS A 125 -16.63 -13.99 2.06
CA LYS A 125 -17.30 -15.13 2.70
C LYS A 125 -17.67 -16.25 1.72
N GLN A 126 -17.79 -15.94 0.44
CA GLN A 126 -18.11 -16.94 -0.58
C GLN A 126 -16.87 -17.72 -1.04
N ILE A 127 -15.67 -17.20 -0.77
CA ILE A 127 -14.41 -17.85 -1.13
C ILE A 127 -14.03 -18.83 -0.02
N SER A 128 -14.18 -20.13 -0.27
CA SER A 128 -13.82 -21.19 0.69
C SER A 128 -12.33 -21.54 0.66
N THR A 129 -11.65 -21.28 -0.46
CA THR A 129 -10.20 -21.49 -0.62
C THR A 129 -9.41 -20.51 0.23
N PRO A 130 -8.30 -20.95 0.89
CA PRO A 130 -7.36 -20.04 1.52
C PRO A 130 -6.77 -19.06 0.51
N VAL A 131 -6.79 -17.76 0.83
CA VAL A 131 -6.27 -16.69 -0.06
C VAL A 131 -5.49 -15.66 0.73
N CYS A 132 -4.58 -14.97 0.03
CA CYS A 132 -3.94 -13.75 0.48
C CYS A 132 -4.68 -12.54 -0.10
N ILE A 133 -5.10 -11.60 0.73
CA ILE A 133 -5.83 -10.39 0.34
C ILE A 133 -4.93 -9.20 0.57
N LEU A 134 -4.70 -8.39 -0.46
CA LEU A 134 -3.87 -7.18 -0.40
C LEU A 134 -4.73 -5.93 -0.49
N PHE A 135 -4.55 -5.03 0.46
CA PHE A 135 -5.07 -3.67 0.45
C PHE A 135 -3.90 -2.70 0.50
N ASP A 136 -3.76 -1.88 -0.51
CA ASP A 136 -2.69 -0.86 -0.54
C ASP A 136 -3.25 0.50 -0.12
N GLU A 137 -2.47 1.23 0.70
CA GLU A 137 -2.76 2.57 1.21
C GLU A 137 -4.17 2.70 1.83
N VAL A 138 -4.49 1.82 2.78
CA VAL A 138 -5.83 1.78 3.43
C VAL A 138 -6.22 3.10 4.10
N ASP A 139 -5.25 3.89 4.55
CA ASP A 139 -5.46 5.21 5.16
C ASP A 139 -5.95 6.29 4.19
N LYS A 140 -5.91 6.02 2.88
CA LYS A 140 -6.38 6.94 1.84
C LYS A 140 -7.62 6.46 1.12
N SER A 141 -7.73 5.15 0.95
CA SER A 141 -8.63 4.56 -0.03
C SER A 141 -9.81 3.84 0.61
N PHE A 142 -9.73 3.51 1.90
CA PHE A 142 -10.74 2.72 2.60
C PHE A 142 -11.18 3.38 3.90
N ASP A 143 -12.45 3.22 4.24
CA ASP A 143 -12.97 3.54 5.56
C ASP A 143 -12.46 2.51 6.56
N THR A 144 -11.57 2.96 7.45
CA THR A 144 -10.89 2.07 8.40
C THR A 144 -11.82 1.47 9.46
N GLU A 145 -13.00 2.08 9.73
CA GLU A 145 -14.01 1.50 10.60
C GLU A 145 -14.73 0.33 9.91
N LYS A 146 -15.04 0.45 8.63
CA LYS A 146 -15.60 -0.65 7.85
C LYS A 146 -14.60 -1.79 7.63
N MET A 147 -13.31 -1.49 7.61
CA MET A 147 -12.26 -2.53 7.60
C MET A 147 -12.25 -3.35 8.90
N LEU A 148 -12.67 -2.77 10.03
CA LEU A 148 -12.90 -3.52 11.27
C LEU A 148 -13.95 -4.60 11.10
N ASP A 149 -15.12 -4.21 10.59
CA ASP A 149 -16.23 -5.12 10.37
C ASP A 149 -15.85 -6.23 9.37
N PHE A 150 -15.06 -5.86 8.35
CA PHE A 150 -14.52 -6.82 7.39
C PHE A 150 -13.65 -7.87 8.07
N LEU A 151 -12.65 -7.48 8.86
CA LEU A 151 -11.76 -8.42 9.53
C LEU A 151 -12.49 -9.29 10.55
N ASP A 152 -13.39 -8.72 11.36
CA ASP A 152 -14.21 -9.45 12.32
C ASP A 152 -15.17 -10.41 11.61
N GLY A 153 -15.72 -9.99 10.47
CA GLY A 153 -16.63 -10.79 9.67
C GLY A 153 -15.99 -12.01 9.00
N LEU A 154 -14.68 -11.98 8.77
CA LEU A 154 -13.95 -13.10 8.15
C LEU A 154 -13.49 -14.18 9.11
N GLN A 155 -13.51 -13.95 10.42
CA GLN A 155 -12.89 -14.83 11.43
C GLN A 155 -13.41 -16.26 11.46
N LYS A 156 -14.60 -16.52 10.93
CA LYS A 156 -15.25 -17.84 10.92
C LYS A 156 -15.41 -18.45 9.53
N THR A 157 -14.68 -17.92 8.56
CA THR A 157 -14.71 -18.42 7.18
C THR A 157 -13.47 -19.28 6.88
N SER A 158 -13.14 -19.46 5.62
CA SER A 158 -11.89 -20.10 5.23
C SER A 158 -10.67 -19.22 5.60
N LYS A 159 -9.52 -19.84 5.75
CA LYS A 159 -8.26 -19.21 6.13
C LYS A 159 -7.88 -18.06 5.20
N LYS A 160 -7.66 -16.86 5.74
CA LYS A 160 -7.30 -15.65 4.97
C LYS A 160 -6.06 -14.99 5.57
N LEU A 161 -5.10 -14.63 4.72
CA LEU A 161 -4.00 -13.73 5.07
C LEU A 161 -4.34 -12.35 4.54
N VAL A 162 -4.66 -11.40 5.41
CA VAL A 162 -5.02 -10.03 5.02
C VAL A 162 -3.82 -9.13 5.28
N ILE A 163 -3.25 -8.56 4.23
CA ILE A 163 -2.10 -7.66 4.30
C ILE A 163 -2.55 -6.27 3.88
N MET A 164 -2.30 -5.30 4.73
CA MET A 164 -2.67 -3.90 4.54
C MET A 164 -1.43 -3.03 4.61
N THR A 165 -1.32 -2.02 3.74
CA THR A 165 -0.32 -0.97 3.88
C THR A 165 -0.98 0.34 4.26
N CYS A 166 -0.29 1.19 5.02
CA CYS A 166 -0.72 2.57 5.27
C CYS A 166 0.48 3.51 5.37
N ASN A 167 0.28 4.78 4.96
CA ASN A 167 1.31 5.80 5.05
C ASN A 167 1.22 6.55 6.37
N ASN A 168 0.02 6.74 6.90
CA ASN A 168 -0.22 7.44 8.16
C ASN A 168 -1.07 6.59 9.10
N LEU A 169 -0.43 5.98 10.09
CA LEU A 169 -1.10 5.14 11.06
C LEU A 169 -2.13 5.90 11.93
N HIS A 170 -1.95 7.22 12.13
CA HIS A 170 -2.92 8.03 12.87
C HIS A 170 -4.27 8.20 12.15
N LYS A 171 -4.31 7.98 10.84
CA LYS A 171 -5.55 7.96 10.06
C LYS A 171 -6.27 6.61 10.10
N VAL A 172 -5.61 5.59 10.62
CA VAL A 172 -6.19 4.26 10.80
C VAL A 172 -6.83 4.20 12.17
N SER A 173 -8.09 3.79 12.25
CA SER A 173 -8.84 3.69 13.51
C SER A 173 -8.04 2.95 14.60
N GLU A 174 -7.99 3.52 15.80
CA GLU A 174 -7.33 2.89 16.96
C GLU A 174 -7.94 1.52 17.27
N TYR A 175 -9.25 1.38 17.11
CA TYR A 175 -9.94 0.10 17.29
C TYR A 175 -9.46 -1.01 16.35
N LEU A 176 -8.93 -0.64 15.17
CA LEU A 176 -8.31 -1.58 14.25
C LEU A 176 -6.96 -2.07 14.79
N GLN A 177 -6.23 -1.20 15.48
CA GLN A 177 -4.88 -1.47 15.98
C GLN A 177 -4.88 -2.22 17.32
N ASP A 178 -5.86 -1.99 18.18
CA ASP A 178 -5.86 -2.44 19.59
C ASP A 178 -6.12 -3.93 19.78
N ARG A 179 -6.59 -4.64 18.77
CA ARG A 179 -6.94 -6.06 18.89
C ARG A 179 -6.07 -6.95 18.02
N CYS A 180 -5.24 -7.77 18.66
CA CYS A 180 -4.44 -8.81 17.97
C CYS A 180 -5.30 -9.84 17.21
N SER A 181 -6.61 -9.92 17.47
CA SER A 181 -7.53 -10.74 16.69
C SER A 181 -7.81 -10.15 15.29
N ARG A 182 -7.57 -8.86 15.10
CA ARG A 182 -7.77 -8.13 13.82
C ARG A 182 -6.44 -7.94 13.12
N ILE A 183 -5.57 -7.07 13.67
CA ILE A 183 -4.19 -6.90 13.21
C ILE A 183 -3.29 -7.61 14.19
N ARG A 184 -2.85 -8.80 13.84
CA ARG A 184 -1.93 -9.57 14.67
C ARG A 184 -0.50 -9.07 14.58
N TYR A 185 -0.11 -8.59 13.42
CA TYR A 185 1.24 -8.14 13.14
C TYR A 185 1.23 -6.72 12.58
N LEU A 186 1.92 -5.84 13.29
CA LEU A 186 2.15 -4.46 12.86
C LEU A 186 3.65 -4.23 12.71
N ARG A 187 4.09 -3.88 11.50
CA ARG A 187 5.46 -3.43 11.21
C ARG A 187 5.43 -1.94 10.91
N LYS A 188 6.08 -1.16 11.75
CA LYS A 188 6.27 0.28 11.54
C LYS A 188 7.61 0.49 10.87
N TYR A 189 7.59 1.11 9.70
CA TYR A 189 8.77 1.51 8.95
C TYR A 189 9.11 2.96 9.25
N THR A 190 10.38 3.22 9.48
CA THR A 190 10.94 4.55 9.65
C THR A 190 11.99 4.80 8.56
N THR A 191 12.39 6.05 8.38
CA THR A 191 13.50 6.39 7.48
C THR A 191 14.82 5.76 7.92
N ASP A 192 15.00 5.53 9.23
CA ASP A 192 16.19 4.86 9.77
C ASP A 192 16.31 3.40 9.30
N ASP A 193 15.18 2.73 9.03
CA ASP A 193 15.23 1.37 8.46
C ASP A 193 15.91 1.36 7.07
N ASN A 194 15.83 2.45 6.31
CA ASN A 194 16.50 2.59 5.02
C ASN A 194 18.00 2.82 5.14
N LEU A 195 18.45 3.40 6.26
CA LEU A 195 19.88 3.59 6.53
C LEU A 195 20.66 2.26 6.63
N GLU A 196 19.98 1.17 7.01
CA GLU A 196 20.60 -0.16 7.02
C GLU A 196 21.03 -0.61 5.60
N PHE A 197 20.40 -0.06 4.55
CA PHE A 197 20.66 -0.44 3.17
C PHE A 197 21.59 0.52 2.43
N LEU A 198 21.81 1.73 2.97
CA LEU A 198 22.52 2.79 2.27
C LEU A 198 23.92 2.34 1.79
N ASP A 199 24.72 1.81 2.72
CA ASP A 199 26.08 1.38 2.39
C ASP A 199 26.08 0.18 1.44
N ILE A 200 25.08 -0.68 1.54
CA ILE A 200 24.90 -1.83 0.63
C ILE A 200 24.56 -1.32 -0.78
N LEU A 201 23.66 -0.34 -0.88
CA LEU A 201 23.26 0.26 -2.16
C LEU A 201 24.45 0.93 -2.84
N ILE A 202 25.22 1.76 -2.10
CA ILE A 202 26.39 2.47 -2.62
C ILE A 202 27.40 1.45 -3.18
N ASN A 203 27.70 0.39 -2.43
CA ASN A 203 28.60 -0.66 -2.87
C ASN A 203 28.07 -1.42 -4.08
N ASP A 204 26.78 -1.76 -4.11
CA ASP A 204 26.15 -2.47 -5.21
C ASP A 204 26.15 -1.67 -6.51
N MET A 205 26.03 -0.36 -6.42
CA MET A 205 26.11 0.54 -7.57
C MET A 205 27.55 0.81 -8.00
N GLY A 206 28.54 0.35 -7.21
CA GLY A 206 29.97 0.49 -7.50
C GLY A 206 30.42 1.94 -7.43
N ILE A 207 29.88 2.73 -6.51
CA ILE A 207 30.30 4.12 -6.24
C ILE A 207 31.61 4.09 -5.46
N LYS A 208 32.61 4.93 -5.87
CA LYS A 208 33.99 4.85 -5.38
C LYS A 208 34.12 5.35 -3.92
N ASN A 209 33.43 6.43 -3.57
CA ASN A 209 33.59 7.12 -2.28
C ASN A 209 32.48 6.75 -1.30
N VAL A 210 32.37 5.49 -0.90
CA VAL A 210 31.28 4.97 -0.06
C VAL A 210 31.07 5.78 1.22
N GLU A 211 32.14 6.07 1.96
CA GLU A 211 32.07 6.77 3.27
C GLU A 211 31.56 8.22 3.12
N GLU A 212 32.07 8.93 2.12
CA GLU A 212 31.68 10.31 1.84
C GLU A 212 30.22 10.41 1.41
N VAL A 213 29.81 9.59 0.43
CA VAL A 213 28.44 9.58 -0.10
C VAL A 213 27.44 9.11 0.97
N SER A 214 27.79 8.09 1.76
CA SER A 214 26.95 7.61 2.85
C SER A 214 26.76 8.70 3.92
N LYS A 215 27.83 9.38 4.31
CA LYS A 215 27.78 10.48 5.26
C LYS A 215 26.93 11.64 4.72
N PHE A 216 27.15 12.02 3.46
CA PHE A 216 26.40 13.08 2.80
C PHE A 216 24.88 12.79 2.81
N CYS A 217 24.47 11.58 2.41
CA CYS A 217 23.07 11.18 2.42
C CYS A 217 22.43 11.30 3.82
N ARG A 218 23.15 10.84 4.86
CA ARG A 218 22.66 10.87 6.25
C ARG A 218 22.49 12.30 6.80
N GLU A 219 23.38 13.21 6.41
CA GLU A 219 23.42 14.57 6.94
C GLU A 219 22.56 15.55 6.14
N ASN A 220 22.39 15.32 4.83
CA ASN A 220 21.78 16.31 3.93
C ASN A 220 20.41 15.92 3.41
N ILE A 221 20.06 14.64 3.26
CA ILE A 221 18.74 14.25 2.78
C ILE A 221 17.77 14.19 3.95
N LYS A 222 16.75 15.06 3.97
CA LYS A 222 15.76 15.10 5.07
C LYS A 222 14.85 13.89 5.11
N LEU A 223 14.40 13.42 3.94
CA LEU A 223 13.54 12.23 3.82
C LEU A 223 14.33 11.12 3.11
N LEU A 224 14.92 10.23 3.89
CA LEU A 224 15.67 9.07 3.40
C LEU A 224 14.72 7.94 2.94
N SER A 225 13.86 8.22 1.96
CA SER A 225 13.09 7.17 1.29
C SER A 225 14.02 6.37 0.36
N MET A 226 13.67 5.10 0.08
CA MET A 226 14.43 4.29 -0.88
C MET A 226 14.46 4.93 -2.27
N ASP A 227 13.36 5.58 -2.67
CA ASP A 227 13.27 6.27 -3.96
C ASP A 227 14.25 7.44 -4.04
N ASN A 228 14.31 8.29 -2.99
CA ASN A 228 15.23 9.42 -2.93
C ASN A 228 16.69 8.96 -2.89
N ILE A 229 16.98 7.92 -2.10
CA ILE A 229 18.33 7.36 -2.00
C ILE A 229 18.78 6.83 -3.37
N VAL A 230 17.97 5.98 -3.99
CA VAL A 230 18.32 5.38 -5.28
C VAL A 230 18.45 6.42 -6.37
N ALA A 231 17.54 7.42 -6.41
CA ALA A 231 17.62 8.51 -7.37
C ALA A 231 18.92 9.30 -7.23
N PHE A 232 19.25 9.71 -6.00
CA PHE A 232 20.49 10.45 -5.71
C PHE A 232 21.75 9.63 -6.06
N LEU A 233 21.80 8.37 -5.66
CA LEU A 233 22.94 7.50 -5.95
C LEU A 233 23.14 7.25 -7.44
N ASN A 234 22.06 7.23 -8.24
CA ASN A 234 22.15 7.13 -9.70
C ASN A 234 22.84 8.36 -10.30
N GLU A 235 22.45 9.58 -9.86
CA GLU A 235 23.09 10.81 -10.31
C GLU A 235 24.56 10.85 -9.89
N VAL A 236 24.87 10.54 -8.64
CA VAL A 236 26.26 10.42 -8.17
C VAL A 236 27.07 9.47 -9.03
N LYS A 237 26.48 8.33 -9.41
CA LYS A 237 27.17 7.34 -10.24
C LYS A 237 27.41 7.84 -11.68
N MET A 238 26.43 8.55 -12.26
CA MET A 238 26.54 9.12 -13.61
C MET A 238 27.61 10.21 -13.70
N LEU A 239 27.74 11.01 -12.65
CA LEU A 239 28.64 12.18 -12.60
C LEU A 239 29.96 11.90 -11.88
N GLU A 240 30.26 10.64 -11.54
CA GLU A 240 31.42 10.23 -10.72
C GLU A 240 32.78 10.63 -11.33
N ASP A 241 32.86 10.73 -12.66
CA ASP A 241 34.06 11.11 -13.39
C ASP A 241 34.08 12.59 -13.79
N GLU A 242 33.06 13.37 -13.38
CA GLU A 242 32.97 14.81 -13.59
C GLU A 242 33.42 15.58 -12.35
N ASP A 243 33.85 16.82 -12.54
CA ASP A 243 34.25 17.72 -11.44
C ASP A 243 32.99 18.38 -10.83
N THR A 244 32.06 17.52 -10.34
CA THR A 244 30.77 17.93 -9.76
C THR A 244 30.69 17.49 -8.31
N THR A 245 30.29 18.39 -7.43
CA THR A 245 30.15 18.11 -5.99
C THR A 245 28.79 17.49 -5.66
N LEU A 246 28.71 16.75 -4.53
CA LEU A 246 27.45 16.18 -4.06
C LEU A 246 26.38 17.23 -3.76
N ASP A 247 26.80 18.44 -3.30
CA ASP A 247 25.91 19.58 -3.08
C ASP A 247 25.32 20.13 -4.39
N GLU A 248 26.12 20.21 -5.46
CA GLU A 248 25.63 20.60 -6.78
C GLU A 248 24.63 19.59 -7.31
N ILE A 249 24.93 18.30 -7.19
CA ILE A 249 24.02 17.24 -7.63
C ILE A 249 22.66 17.37 -6.93
N ILE A 250 22.65 17.43 -5.60
CA ILE A 250 21.39 17.44 -4.84
C ILE A 250 20.59 18.74 -5.06
N SER A 251 21.28 19.87 -5.33
CA SER A 251 20.65 21.18 -5.50
C SER A 251 19.69 21.26 -6.69
N VAL A 252 19.91 20.44 -7.73
CA VAL A 252 19.06 20.37 -8.94
C VAL A 252 18.02 19.24 -8.88
N MET A 253 18.06 18.40 -7.84
CA MET A 253 17.14 17.29 -7.69
C MET A 253 15.89 17.69 -6.87
N ASN A 254 14.76 17.13 -7.21
CA ASN A 254 13.52 17.27 -6.42
C ASN A 254 13.57 16.37 -5.16
N ILE A 255 14.61 16.60 -4.32
CA ILE A 255 14.82 15.91 -3.05
C ILE A 255 14.92 16.98 -1.96
N GLU A 256 14.08 16.83 -0.93
CA GLU A 256 14.16 17.76 0.21
C GLU A 256 15.47 17.54 0.98
N HIS A 257 16.32 18.57 1.00
CA HIS A 257 17.66 18.53 1.58
C HIS A 257 17.92 19.70 2.51
N VAL A 258 19.00 19.60 3.30
CA VAL A 258 19.49 20.69 4.14
C VAL A 258 20.25 21.65 3.25
N GLN A 259 19.79 22.90 3.17
CA GLN A 259 20.51 23.90 2.38
C GLN A 259 21.89 24.19 3.02
N PRO A 260 22.96 24.32 2.21
CA PRO A 260 24.27 24.72 2.71
C PRO A 260 24.16 26.07 3.44
N LYS A 261 24.77 26.16 4.63
CA LYS A 261 24.83 27.42 5.36
C LYS A 261 25.63 28.45 4.55
N GLY A 262 24.96 29.35 3.85
CA GLY A 262 25.60 30.43 3.09
C GLY A 262 24.90 30.95 1.86
N VAL A 263 23.87 30.25 1.35
CA VAL A 263 23.02 30.78 0.28
C VAL A 263 21.79 31.39 0.95
N SER A 264 21.80 32.70 1.19
CA SER A 264 20.59 33.43 1.51
C SER A 264 19.66 33.31 0.32
N SER A 265 18.57 32.58 0.48
CA SER A 265 17.41 32.75 -0.39
C SER A 265 17.02 34.21 -0.28
N GLU A 266 17.20 34.99 -1.33
CA GLU A 266 16.46 36.23 -1.50
C GLU A 266 15.00 35.79 -1.55
N GLU A 267 14.32 35.87 -0.41
CA GLU A 267 12.88 35.87 -0.38
C GLU A 267 12.45 37.06 -1.23
N GLU A 268 11.90 36.81 -2.43
CA GLU A 268 11.19 37.84 -3.15
C GLU A 268 10.09 38.36 -2.21
N PRO A 269 10.02 39.67 -1.98
CA PRO A 269 9.00 40.22 -1.13
C PRO A 269 7.64 39.88 -1.71
N ILE A 270 6.81 39.18 -0.93
CA ILE A 270 5.41 38.98 -1.23
C ILE A 270 4.81 40.36 -1.32
N ASP A 271 4.36 40.75 -2.51
CA ASP A 271 3.71 42.02 -2.78
C ASP A 271 2.38 42.04 -2.00
N GLU A 272 2.35 42.82 -0.90
CA GLU A 272 1.19 42.96 -0.01
C GLU A 272 -0.03 43.69 -0.66
N ASN A 273 -0.04 43.83 -1.99
CA ASN A 273 -1.05 44.61 -2.71
C ASN A 273 -2.20 43.81 -3.35
N ASP A 274 -2.31 42.51 -3.11
CA ASP A 274 -3.52 41.76 -3.46
C ASP A 274 -4.50 41.65 -2.28
N LYS A 275 -4.85 42.80 -1.73
CA LYS A 275 -6.10 43.02 -1.01
C LYS A 275 -7.01 43.80 -1.95
N ASP A 276 -7.81 43.12 -2.69
CA ASP A 276 -9.05 43.71 -3.19
C ASP A 276 -10.00 42.59 -3.63
N ASP A 277 -11.24 42.84 -3.22
CA ASP A 277 -12.50 42.18 -3.62
C ASP A 277 -12.96 41.00 -2.75
N GLU A 278 -13.28 41.30 -1.50
CA GLU A 278 -14.42 40.65 -0.83
C GLU A 278 -15.70 41.17 -1.48
N ASP A 279 -16.20 40.51 -2.49
CA ASP A 279 -17.57 40.64 -2.94
C ASP A 279 -18.51 40.06 -1.89
N ASP A 280 -19.10 40.97 -1.11
CA ASP A 280 -20.28 40.73 -0.26
C ASP A 280 -21.45 40.22 -1.13
N PHE A 281 -21.64 38.92 -1.17
CA PHE A 281 -22.89 38.32 -1.63
C PHE A 281 -23.84 38.26 -0.45
N ASP A 282 -24.66 39.29 -0.32
CA ASP A 282 -25.88 39.28 0.50
C ASP A 282 -26.82 38.17 0.00
N ILE A 283 -26.88 37.06 0.73
CA ILE A 283 -27.91 36.04 0.54
C ILE A 283 -29.11 36.43 1.40
N GLU A 284 -30.14 36.98 0.75
CA GLU A 284 -31.46 37.17 1.39
C GLU A 284 -32.04 35.79 1.74
N PRO A 285 -32.67 35.64 2.93
CA PRO A 285 -33.32 34.39 3.32
C PRO A 285 -34.59 34.16 2.49
N ILE A 286 -34.68 32.97 1.88
CA ILE A 286 -35.91 32.52 1.21
C ILE A 286 -36.90 32.09 2.29
N ASP A 287 -37.99 32.81 2.39
CA ASP A 287 -39.18 32.47 3.17
C ASP A 287 -39.87 31.24 2.56
N TYR A 288 -39.92 30.14 3.29
CA TYR A 288 -40.77 28.99 3.00
C TYR A 288 -42.06 29.06 3.80
N ASP A 289 -42.98 29.93 3.39
CA ASP A 289 -44.38 29.81 3.74
C ASP A 289 -45.19 29.88 2.44
N ASP A 290 -46.08 28.91 2.26
CA ASP A 290 -47.10 28.70 1.26
C ASP A 290 -46.86 27.53 0.28
N TYR A 291 -47.29 26.35 0.72
CA TYR A 291 -48.02 25.36 -0.08
C TYR A 291 -48.84 24.47 0.87
N ASP A 292 -50.00 24.99 1.33
CA ASP A 292 -51.19 24.20 1.62
C ASP A 292 -52.10 24.31 0.39
N ASP A 293 -52.28 23.15 -0.31
CA ASP A 293 -53.57 22.69 -0.88
C ASP A 293 -53.35 21.33 -1.56
#